data_43356d67013fa9fb3413f7fd422a0d8e
#
_entry.id   43356d67013fa9fb3413f7fd422a0d8e
#
_cell.length_a   1.000
_cell.length_b   1.000
_cell.length_c   1.000
_cell.angle_alpha   90.00
_cell.angle_beta   90.00
_cell.angle_gamma   90.00
#
_symmetry.space_group_name_H-M   'P 1'
#
loop_
_entity.id
_entity.type
_entity.pdbx_description
1 polymer ?
#
loop_
_entity_poly.entity_id
_entity_poly.type
_entity_poly.pdbx_seq_one_letter_code
_entity_poly.pdbx_strand_id
1 'polypeptide(L)'
;MYLPISEKNDGNRTGQKHRTEHEAGTELLAVGLRELYGMELNRAGLSYGQHGKPYLRNHPEIHFNISHCEGLAVCVFSDTETGVDVERIREVKEKVIPKVLDRAEQELLFWNKAEKEKYKEIFYRFWTLKESYVKQSGQGMTVKLTDFAFQPELDPGWREVPCTDEKVGAMQCKLKEKWILSVCVEKSQADERITTEKIVIKEFVTKDSKKLYQRKL
;
A
#
# COMPACT_ATOMS: atom_id res chain seq x y z
N MET A 1 2.07 -4.97 7.88
CA MET A 1 2.45 -5.83 9.03
C MET A 1 3.93 -5.64 9.32
N TYR A 2 4.26 -4.72 10.23
CA TYR A 2 5.62 -4.62 10.75
C TYR A 2 5.84 -5.81 11.69
N LEU A 3 6.36 -6.92 11.16
CA LEU A 3 6.96 -7.94 12.02
C LEU A 3 8.33 -7.40 12.46
N PRO A 4 8.66 -7.40 13.76
CA PRO A 4 10.02 -7.16 14.18
C PRO A 4 10.90 -8.24 13.54
N ILE A 5 11.92 -7.81 12.83
CA ILE A 5 12.92 -8.69 12.23
C ILE A 5 13.70 -9.29 13.40
N SER A 6 13.40 -10.53 13.76
CA SER A 6 14.34 -11.34 14.54
C SER A 6 15.53 -11.60 13.61
N GLU A 7 16.67 -11.04 13.96
CA GLU A 7 17.95 -11.34 13.34
C GLU A 7 18.20 -12.85 13.36
N LYS A 8 18.01 -13.49 12.22
CA LYS A 8 18.72 -14.74 11.88
C LYS A 8 19.69 -14.41 10.78
N ASN A 9 20.94 -14.47 11.16
CA ASN A 9 22.12 -14.43 10.31
C ASN A 9 21.98 -15.45 9.16
N ASP A 10 21.59 -14.98 7.98
CA ASP A 10 21.81 -15.69 6.72
C ASP A 10 22.30 -14.67 5.68
N GLY A 11 23.59 -14.84 5.40
CA GLY A 11 24.36 -14.38 4.22
C GLY A 11 23.91 -13.14 3.48
N ASN A 12 24.37 -11.98 3.87
CA ASN A 12 24.82 -10.79 3.09
C ASN A 12 24.09 -10.34 1.79
N ARG A 13 23.04 -11.01 1.30
CA ARG A 13 22.29 -10.59 0.09
C ARG A 13 20.91 -10.02 0.38
N THR A 14 20.25 -10.44 1.44
CA THR A 14 18.89 -10.01 1.81
C THR A 14 18.88 -8.62 2.45
N GLY A 15 19.85 -8.30 3.28
CA GLY A 15 19.92 -7.00 3.96
C GLY A 15 20.17 -5.82 3.01
N GLN A 16 20.92 -6.00 1.95
CA GLN A 16 21.21 -4.96 0.97
C GLN A 16 20.01 -4.68 0.05
N LYS A 17 19.18 -5.69 -0.24
CA LYS A 17 17.96 -5.55 -1.04
C LYS A 17 16.86 -4.81 -0.26
N HIS A 18 16.68 -5.13 1.02
CA HIS A 18 15.72 -4.42 1.88
C HIS A 18 16.11 -2.96 2.16
N ARG A 19 17.40 -2.66 2.29
CA ARG A 19 17.88 -1.27 2.42
C ARG A 19 17.53 -0.45 1.19
N THR A 20 17.78 -0.95 0.00
CA THR A 20 17.49 -0.22 -1.25
C THR A 20 16.00 0.07 -1.44
N GLU A 21 15.11 -0.84 -1.05
CA GLU A 21 13.66 -0.63 -1.17
C GLU A 21 13.15 0.42 -0.15
N HIS A 22 13.65 0.38 1.08
CA HIS A 22 13.32 1.38 2.11
C HIS A 22 13.88 2.77 1.76
N GLU A 23 15.14 2.85 1.31
CA GLU A 23 15.77 4.09 0.85
C GLU A 23 14.98 4.72 -0.30
N ALA A 24 14.47 3.90 -1.19
CA ALA A 24 13.63 4.32 -2.28
C ALA A 24 12.28 4.91 -1.85
N GLY A 25 11.66 4.34 -0.85
CA GLY A 25 10.43 4.91 -0.26
C GLY A 25 10.69 6.31 0.31
N THR A 26 11.81 6.50 1.01
CA THR A 26 12.22 7.81 1.55
C THR A 26 12.56 8.81 0.44
N GLU A 27 13.19 8.34 -0.64
CA GLU A 27 13.48 9.18 -1.81
C GLU A 27 12.19 9.63 -2.50
N LEU A 28 11.18 8.74 -2.63
CA LEU A 28 9.87 9.08 -3.17
C LEU A 28 9.15 10.13 -2.32
N LEU A 29 9.21 10.01 -1.00
CA LEU A 29 8.67 11.02 -0.10
C LEU A 29 9.35 12.38 -0.35
N ALA A 30 10.68 12.42 -0.43
CA ALA A 30 11.42 13.66 -0.68
C ALA A 30 11.08 14.28 -2.03
N VAL A 31 10.96 13.47 -3.07
CA VAL A 31 10.56 13.92 -4.42
C VAL A 31 9.13 14.47 -4.39
N GLY A 32 8.19 13.73 -3.81
CA GLY A 32 6.80 14.17 -3.73
C GLY A 32 6.62 15.47 -2.95
N LEU A 33 7.31 15.63 -1.80
CA LEU A 33 7.28 16.88 -1.04
C LEU A 33 7.80 18.06 -1.84
N ARG A 34 8.88 17.87 -2.59
CA ARG A 34 9.44 18.95 -3.43
C ARG A 34 8.53 19.32 -4.59
N GLU A 35 8.00 18.33 -5.29
CA GLU A 35 7.22 18.57 -6.52
C GLU A 35 5.78 19.02 -6.24
N LEU A 36 5.15 18.50 -5.18
CA LEU A 36 3.75 18.82 -4.87
C LEU A 36 3.61 20.03 -3.94
N TYR A 37 4.59 20.24 -3.04
CA TYR A 37 4.49 21.24 -1.97
C TYR A 37 5.67 22.21 -1.93
N GLY A 38 6.66 22.10 -2.85
CA GLY A 38 7.84 22.97 -2.87
C GLY A 38 8.72 22.85 -1.62
N MET A 39 8.70 21.70 -0.95
CA MET A 39 9.27 21.51 0.38
C MET A 39 10.39 20.46 0.39
N GLU A 40 11.44 20.72 1.16
CA GLU A 40 12.49 19.74 1.40
C GLU A 40 12.18 18.86 2.63
N LEU A 41 12.43 17.55 2.55
CA LEU A 41 12.10 16.57 3.60
C LEU A 41 12.69 16.90 4.98
N ASN A 42 13.92 17.43 5.02
CA ASN A 42 14.59 17.83 6.27
C ASN A 42 13.88 18.98 7.00
N ARG A 43 13.12 19.81 6.29
CA ARG A 43 12.32 20.92 6.85
C ARG A 43 10.92 20.46 7.26
N ALA A 44 10.43 19.37 6.69
CA ALA A 44 9.10 18.84 6.97
C ALA A 44 8.97 18.20 8.35
N GLY A 45 10.08 17.80 8.97
CA GLY A 45 10.08 17.24 10.33
C GLY A 45 9.52 15.83 10.41
N LEU A 46 10.08 14.89 9.61
CA LEU A 46 9.66 13.49 9.62
C LEU A 46 9.71 12.89 11.03
N SER A 47 8.62 12.32 11.45
CA SER A 47 8.42 11.70 12.77
C SER A 47 7.60 10.43 12.64
N TYR A 48 7.48 9.65 13.72
CA TYR A 48 6.79 8.35 13.71
C TYR A 48 5.77 8.30 14.83
N GLY A 49 4.56 7.83 14.52
CA GLY A 49 3.49 7.58 15.47
C GLY A 49 3.75 6.34 16.33
N GLN A 50 2.85 6.06 17.26
CA GLN A 50 2.94 4.96 18.22
C GLN A 50 3.13 3.58 17.56
N HIS A 51 2.50 3.36 16.40
CA HIS A 51 2.59 2.10 15.64
C HIS A 51 3.55 2.19 14.44
N GLY A 52 4.45 3.19 14.42
CA GLY A 52 5.48 3.33 13.41
C GLY A 52 5.03 3.95 12.08
N LYS A 53 3.78 4.43 11.97
CA LYS A 53 3.34 5.19 10.79
C LYS A 53 4.10 6.52 10.76
N PRO A 54 4.82 6.86 9.67
CA PRO A 54 5.51 8.12 9.53
C PRO A 54 4.53 9.27 9.29
N TYR A 55 4.86 10.47 9.82
CA TYR A 55 4.11 11.71 9.60
C TYR A 55 5.04 12.92 9.58
N LEU A 56 4.54 14.06 9.09
CA LEU A 56 5.28 15.32 9.03
C LEU A 56 4.87 16.21 10.22
N ARG A 57 5.74 16.33 11.21
CA ARG A 57 5.44 17.09 12.43
C ARG A 57 5.17 18.58 12.17
N ASN A 58 5.91 19.16 11.22
CA ASN A 58 5.79 20.58 10.90
C ASN A 58 4.68 20.88 9.88
N HIS A 59 4.11 19.84 9.27
CA HIS A 59 3.07 19.89 8.24
C HIS A 59 2.03 18.78 8.45
N PRO A 60 1.27 18.83 9.56
CA PRO A 60 0.28 17.79 9.89
C PRO A 60 -0.88 17.72 8.90
N GLU A 61 -1.08 18.77 8.08
CA GLU A 61 -2.07 18.82 7.02
C GLU A 61 -1.69 17.99 5.78
N ILE A 62 -0.43 17.56 5.67
CA ILE A 62 0.04 16.73 4.58
C ILE A 62 0.11 15.29 5.06
N HIS A 63 -0.86 14.49 4.64
CA HIS A 63 -0.86 13.06 4.91
C HIS A 63 -0.12 12.31 3.81
N PHE A 64 0.65 11.31 4.19
CA PHE A 64 1.32 10.45 3.23
C PHE A 64 1.46 9.03 3.76
N ASN A 65 1.67 8.09 2.86
CA ASN A 65 2.03 6.73 3.23
C ASN A 65 2.96 6.11 2.18
N ILE A 66 3.79 5.17 2.61
CA ILE A 66 4.79 4.51 1.77
C ILE A 66 4.59 3.00 1.85
N SER A 67 4.68 2.33 0.71
CA SER A 67 4.79 0.87 0.62
C SER A 67 5.84 0.48 -0.39
N HIS A 68 6.45 -0.68 -0.18
CA HIS A 68 7.41 -1.24 -1.13
C HIS A 68 7.37 -2.76 -1.10
N CYS A 69 7.61 -3.36 -2.23
CA CYS A 69 7.81 -4.79 -2.40
C CYS A 69 8.90 -5.04 -3.42
N GLU A 70 9.17 -6.31 -3.73
CA GLU A 70 10.19 -6.66 -4.70
C GLU A 70 10.03 -5.91 -6.04
N GLY A 71 10.96 -4.96 -6.29
CA GLY A 71 11.06 -4.21 -7.53
C GLY A 71 10.17 -2.97 -7.64
N LEU A 72 9.40 -2.62 -6.60
CA LEU A 72 8.52 -1.45 -6.63
C LEU A 72 8.47 -0.76 -5.28
N ALA A 73 8.51 0.58 -5.29
CA ALA A 73 8.14 1.41 -4.15
C ALA A 73 7.10 2.44 -4.58
N VAL A 74 6.22 2.79 -3.66
CA VAL A 74 5.11 3.71 -3.86
C VAL A 74 5.03 4.67 -2.68
N CYS A 75 4.78 5.93 -2.94
CA CYS A 75 4.42 6.93 -1.96
C CYS A 75 3.13 7.62 -2.41
N VAL A 76 2.16 7.71 -1.55
CA VAL A 76 0.89 8.42 -1.76
C VAL A 76 0.84 9.64 -0.85
N PHE A 77 0.27 10.74 -1.37
CA PHE A 77 -0.04 11.94 -0.62
C PHE A 77 -1.54 12.23 -0.68
N SER A 78 -2.09 12.76 0.40
CA SER A 78 -3.51 13.06 0.53
C SER A 78 -3.72 14.24 1.48
N ASP A 79 -4.89 14.86 1.40
CA ASP A 79 -5.33 15.89 2.33
C ASP A 79 -6.04 15.27 3.56
N THR A 80 -6.26 13.94 3.56
CA THR A 80 -6.83 13.17 4.68
C THR A 80 -5.94 11.96 4.99
N GLU A 81 -6.20 11.29 6.11
CA GLU A 81 -5.48 10.08 6.49
C GLU A 81 -5.50 9.04 5.38
N THR A 82 -4.32 8.58 4.99
CA THR A 82 -4.13 7.68 3.85
C THR A 82 -3.24 6.49 4.19
N GLY A 83 -3.46 5.40 3.47
CA GLY A 83 -2.63 4.20 3.51
C GLY A 83 -2.46 3.63 2.11
N VAL A 84 -1.29 3.11 1.81
CA VAL A 84 -0.98 2.44 0.56
C VAL A 84 -0.34 1.10 0.82
N ASP A 85 -0.72 0.12 0.03
CA ASP A 85 -0.02 -1.16 0.00
C ASP A 85 0.22 -1.63 -1.42
N VAL A 86 1.40 -2.19 -1.67
CA VAL A 86 1.76 -2.77 -2.95
C VAL A 86 2.45 -4.11 -2.74
N GLU A 87 1.97 -5.12 -3.46
CA GLU A 87 2.53 -6.47 -3.39
C GLU A 87 2.73 -7.08 -4.78
N ARG A 88 3.79 -7.85 -4.91
CA ARG A 88 4.01 -8.67 -6.08
C ARG A 88 3.16 -9.94 -5.98
N ILE A 89 2.43 -10.28 -7.04
CA ILE A 89 1.67 -11.53 -7.10
C ILE A 89 2.65 -12.71 -7.07
N ARG A 90 2.45 -13.63 -6.12
CA ARG A 90 3.29 -14.83 -5.87
C ARG A 90 2.46 -15.96 -5.27
N GLU A 91 3.07 -17.09 -4.95
CA GLU A 91 2.37 -18.20 -4.32
C GLU A 91 1.76 -17.80 -2.97
N VAL A 92 0.50 -18.20 -2.76
CA VAL A 92 -0.28 -17.86 -1.56
C VAL A 92 0.02 -18.85 -0.44
N LYS A 93 0.36 -18.33 0.74
CA LYS A 93 0.49 -19.14 1.95
C LYS A 93 -0.89 -19.35 2.56
N GLU A 94 -1.55 -20.47 2.26
CA GLU A 94 -2.95 -20.72 2.64
C GLU A 94 -3.24 -20.50 4.14
N LYS A 95 -2.27 -20.75 5.03
CA LYS A 95 -2.41 -20.54 6.48
C LYS A 95 -2.67 -19.09 6.92
N VAL A 96 -2.44 -18.10 6.05
CA VAL A 96 -2.73 -16.69 6.36
C VAL A 96 -4.14 -16.28 5.95
N ILE A 97 -4.77 -17.02 5.05
CA ILE A 97 -6.10 -16.70 4.51
C ILE A 97 -7.13 -16.46 5.62
N PRO A 98 -7.34 -17.37 6.59
CA PRO A 98 -8.38 -17.18 7.62
C PRO A 98 -8.05 -16.07 8.62
N LYS A 99 -6.84 -15.51 8.60
CA LYS A 99 -6.45 -14.37 9.44
C LYS A 99 -6.70 -13.03 8.75
N VAL A 100 -6.82 -13.05 7.43
CA VAL A 100 -6.92 -11.86 6.58
C VAL A 100 -8.31 -11.69 6.01
N LEU A 101 -8.90 -12.78 5.51
CA LEU A 101 -10.16 -12.76 4.78
C LEU A 101 -11.32 -13.18 5.69
N ASP A 102 -12.44 -12.47 5.61
CA ASP A 102 -13.68 -12.92 6.19
C ASP A 102 -14.24 -14.14 5.44
N ARG A 103 -15.39 -14.65 5.88
CA ARG A 103 -15.98 -15.85 5.29
C ARG A 103 -16.38 -15.66 3.83
N ALA A 104 -17.00 -14.54 3.47
CA ALA A 104 -17.47 -14.28 2.11
C ALA A 104 -16.29 -14.09 1.14
N GLU A 105 -15.24 -13.37 1.59
CA GLU A 105 -13.99 -13.17 0.84
C GLU A 105 -13.28 -14.52 0.62
N GLN A 106 -13.26 -15.41 1.62
CA GLN A 106 -12.71 -16.76 1.49
C GLN A 106 -13.51 -17.60 0.48
N GLU A 107 -14.85 -17.55 0.52
CA GLU A 107 -15.70 -18.27 -0.43
C GLU A 107 -15.41 -17.82 -1.87
N LEU A 108 -15.30 -16.50 -2.11
CA LEU A 108 -14.93 -15.96 -3.43
C LEU A 108 -13.53 -16.43 -3.86
N LEU A 109 -12.56 -16.39 -2.96
CA LEU A 109 -11.20 -16.84 -3.25
C LEU A 109 -11.18 -18.33 -3.61
N PHE A 110 -11.81 -19.20 -2.81
CA PHE A 110 -11.81 -20.65 -3.03
C PHE A 110 -12.62 -21.08 -4.25
N TRP A 111 -13.66 -20.34 -4.63
CA TRP A 111 -14.37 -20.57 -5.89
C TRP A 111 -13.45 -20.51 -7.10
N ASN A 112 -12.41 -19.71 -7.05
CA ASN A 112 -11.42 -19.53 -8.10
C ASN A 112 -10.17 -20.42 -7.94
N LYS A 113 -10.15 -21.37 -7.01
CA LYS A 113 -8.95 -22.16 -6.67
C LYS A 113 -8.39 -23.00 -7.83
N ALA A 114 -9.24 -23.42 -8.78
CA ALA A 114 -8.81 -24.17 -9.96
C ALA A 114 -7.98 -23.32 -10.95
N GLU A 115 -8.22 -22.02 -10.99
CA GLU A 115 -7.53 -21.05 -11.85
C GLU A 115 -6.37 -20.41 -11.08
N LYS A 116 -5.21 -21.07 -10.99
CA LYS A 116 -4.09 -20.70 -10.11
C LYS A 116 -3.69 -19.23 -10.16
N GLU A 117 -3.56 -18.64 -11.33
CA GLU A 117 -3.12 -17.24 -11.46
C GLU A 117 -4.21 -16.27 -10.97
N LYS A 118 -5.47 -16.56 -11.28
CA LYS A 118 -6.61 -15.80 -10.79
C LYS A 118 -6.79 -15.92 -9.28
N TYR A 119 -6.60 -17.12 -8.72
CA TYR A 119 -6.61 -17.36 -7.28
C TYR A 119 -5.56 -16.50 -6.56
N LYS A 120 -4.31 -16.45 -7.07
CA LYS A 120 -3.25 -15.61 -6.53
C LYS A 120 -3.61 -14.14 -6.62
N GLU A 121 -4.08 -13.69 -7.79
CA GLU A 121 -4.46 -12.31 -8.00
C GLU A 121 -5.56 -11.88 -7.04
N ILE A 122 -6.64 -12.65 -6.89
CA ILE A 122 -7.75 -12.38 -5.97
C ILE A 122 -7.22 -12.25 -4.53
N PHE A 123 -6.36 -13.18 -4.09
CA PHE A 123 -5.76 -13.10 -2.75
C PHE A 123 -4.99 -11.80 -2.55
N TYR A 124 -4.11 -11.41 -3.50
CA TYR A 124 -3.31 -10.20 -3.37
C TYR A 124 -4.15 -8.92 -3.50
N ARG A 125 -5.28 -8.97 -4.21
CA ARG A 125 -6.24 -7.86 -4.22
C ARG A 125 -6.84 -7.64 -2.83
N PHE A 126 -7.31 -8.67 -2.17
CA PHE A 126 -7.77 -8.56 -0.79
C PHE A 126 -6.65 -8.14 0.17
N TRP A 127 -5.50 -8.81 0.07
CA TRP A 127 -4.37 -8.55 0.94
C TRP A 127 -3.97 -7.07 0.94
N THR A 128 -3.73 -6.50 -0.24
CA THR A 128 -3.28 -5.10 -0.36
C THR A 128 -4.35 -4.10 0.08
N LEU A 129 -5.63 -4.39 -0.12
CA LEU A 129 -6.73 -3.57 0.40
C LEU A 129 -6.75 -3.58 1.93
N LYS A 130 -6.66 -4.75 2.55
CA LYS A 130 -6.64 -4.90 4.01
C LYS A 130 -5.43 -4.20 4.63
N GLU A 131 -4.23 -4.38 4.06
CA GLU A 131 -3.02 -3.73 4.52
C GLU A 131 -3.06 -2.20 4.31
N SER A 132 -3.58 -1.72 3.18
CA SER A 132 -3.73 -0.27 2.95
C SER A 132 -4.72 0.37 3.93
N TYR A 133 -5.81 -0.33 4.30
CA TYR A 133 -6.73 0.11 5.34
C TYR A 133 -6.05 0.22 6.71
N VAL A 134 -5.30 -0.81 7.13
CA VAL A 134 -4.56 -0.79 8.40
C VAL A 134 -3.54 0.35 8.43
N LYS A 135 -2.85 0.59 7.32
CA LYS A 135 -1.89 1.69 7.20
C LYS A 135 -2.60 3.05 7.21
N GLN A 136 -3.79 3.16 6.62
CA GLN A 136 -4.60 4.37 6.65
C GLN A 136 -5.01 4.70 8.09
N SER A 137 -5.57 3.74 8.83
CA SER A 137 -6.01 3.94 10.22
C SER A 137 -4.86 4.24 11.19
N GLY A 138 -3.62 3.88 10.83
CA GLY A 138 -2.45 4.03 11.71
C GLY A 138 -2.46 3.15 12.97
N GLN A 139 -3.43 2.25 13.11
CA GLN A 139 -3.60 1.41 14.30
C GLN A 139 -2.72 0.14 14.28
N GLY A 140 -2.08 -0.16 13.16
CA GLY A 140 -1.20 -1.32 13.02
C GLY A 140 -1.92 -2.65 13.30
N MET A 141 -1.24 -3.57 13.96
CA MET A 141 -1.75 -4.93 14.22
C MET A 141 -2.92 -5.02 15.21
N THR A 142 -3.40 -3.92 15.77
CA THR A 142 -4.58 -3.92 16.64
C THR A 142 -5.87 -4.09 15.84
N VAL A 143 -5.84 -3.78 14.54
CA VAL A 143 -6.98 -3.95 13.63
C VAL A 143 -7.11 -5.42 13.23
N LYS A 144 -8.28 -5.99 13.47
CA LYS A 144 -8.57 -7.34 13.02
C LYS A 144 -9.06 -7.30 11.57
N LEU A 145 -8.29 -7.90 10.66
CA LEU A 145 -8.50 -7.81 9.21
C LEU A 145 -9.84 -8.43 8.73
N THR A 146 -10.46 -9.27 9.54
CA THR A 146 -11.74 -9.92 9.23
C THR A 146 -12.97 -9.11 9.69
N ASP A 147 -12.79 -7.94 10.34
CA ASP A 147 -13.89 -7.14 10.86
C ASP A 147 -14.46 -6.14 9.82
N PHE A 148 -13.82 -6.03 8.67
CA PHE A 148 -14.26 -5.23 7.52
C PHE A 148 -13.99 -5.99 6.23
N ALA A 149 -14.74 -5.68 5.18
CA ALA A 149 -14.68 -6.38 3.90
C ALA A 149 -14.57 -5.42 2.72
N PHE A 150 -13.94 -5.93 1.65
CA PHE A 150 -13.83 -5.26 0.36
C PHE A 150 -14.46 -6.10 -0.75
N GLN A 151 -14.85 -5.43 -1.84
CA GLN A 151 -15.40 -6.08 -3.04
C GLN A 151 -14.56 -5.70 -4.28
N PRO A 152 -13.33 -6.23 -4.41
CA PRO A 152 -12.46 -5.90 -5.53
C PRO A 152 -12.95 -6.49 -6.84
N GLU A 153 -12.80 -5.73 -7.93
CA GLU A 153 -12.96 -6.19 -9.30
C GLU A 153 -11.63 -6.68 -9.87
N LEU A 154 -11.69 -7.60 -10.84
CA LEU A 154 -10.49 -8.14 -11.52
C LEU A 154 -10.04 -7.30 -12.72
N ASP A 155 -10.47 -6.05 -12.81
CA ASP A 155 -10.02 -5.12 -13.84
C ASP A 155 -8.58 -4.64 -13.55
N PRO A 156 -7.68 -4.58 -14.52
CA PRO A 156 -6.31 -4.12 -14.30
C PRO A 156 -6.20 -2.60 -14.08
N GLY A 157 -7.17 -1.81 -14.55
CA GLY A 157 -7.17 -0.36 -14.39
C GLY A 157 -7.43 0.09 -12.96
N TRP A 158 -7.32 1.39 -12.71
CA TRP A 158 -7.76 1.98 -11.45
C TRP A 158 -9.27 1.85 -11.31
N ARG A 159 -9.70 1.30 -10.18
CA ARG A 159 -11.10 1.15 -9.81
C ARG A 159 -11.30 1.54 -8.36
N GLU A 160 -12.40 2.21 -8.09
CA GLU A 160 -12.91 2.34 -6.73
C GLU A 160 -13.38 0.95 -6.24
N VAL A 161 -13.05 0.65 -4.98
CA VAL A 161 -13.40 -0.64 -4.37
C VAL A 161 -14.33 -0.41 -3.20
N PRO A 162 -15.55 -0.95 -3.24
CA PRO A 162 -16.47 -0.86 -2.11
C PRO A 162 -15.87 -1.48 -0.85
N CYS A 163 -16.05 -0.76 0.27
CA CYS A 163 -15.66 -1.18 1.61
C CYS A 163 -16.86 -1.15 2.53
N THR A 164 -16.96 -2.08 3.47
CA THR A 164 -18.01 -2.09 4.49
C THR A 164 -17.87 -0.96 5.51
N ASP A 165 -16.68 -0.37 5.64
CA ASP A 165 -16.51 0.87 6.39
C ASP A 165 -16.75 2.07 5.47
N GLU A 166 -17.91 2.72 5.65
CA GLU A 166 -18.35 3.86 4.83
C GLU A 166 -17.46 5.09 4.96
N LYS A 167 -16.64 5.17 6.02
CA LYS A 167 -15.68 6.27 6.25
C LYS A 167 -14.43 6.16 5.42
N VAL A 168 -14.21 5.01 4.77
CA VAL A 168 -13.02 4.75 3.99
C VAL A 168 -13.34 4.65 2.51
N GLY A 169 -12.62 5.40 1.72
CA GLY A 169 -12.57 5.23 0.28
C GLY A 169 -11.37 4.37 -0.10
N ALA A 170 -11.56 3.43 -1.01
CA ALA A 170 -10.48 2.57 -1.49
C ALA A 170 -10.39 2.56 -3.02
N MET A 171 -9.17 2.58 -3.52
CA MET A 171 -8.85 2.45 -4.93
C MET A 171 -7.82 1.36 -5.13
N GLN A 172 -7.93 0.62 -6.23
CA GLN A 172 -7.01 -0.45 -6.55
C GLN A 172 -6.70 -0.50 -8.04
N CYS A 173 -5.48 -0.92 -8.38
CA CYS A 173 -5.11 -1.28 -9.75
C CYS A 173 -4.12 -2.44 -9.77
N LYS A 174 -3.99 -3.06 -10.95
CA LYS A 174 -2.92 -4.02 -11.26
C LYS A 174 -1.87 -3.34 -12.11
N LEU A 175 -0.62 -3.41 -11.71
CA LEU A 175 0.50 -2.79 -12.40
C LEU A 175 1.32 -3.85 -13.13
N LYS A 176 1.49 -3.67 -14.47
CA LYS A 176 2.35 -4.51 -15.33
C LYS A 176 2.15 -6.01 -15.14
N GLU A 177 0.91 -6.45 -14.92
CA GLU A 177 0.54 -7.86 -14.69
C GLU A 177 1.28 -8.56 -13.52
N LYS A 178 1.98 -7.79 -12.67
CA LYS A 178 2.87 -8.33 -11.63
C LYS A 178 2.55 -7.88 -10.23
N TRP A 179 2.03 -6.66 -10.06
CA TRP A 179 1.81 -6.05 -8.76
C TRP A 179 0.37 -5.62 -8.60
N ILE A 180 -0.15 -5.77 -7.39
CA ILE A 180 -1.41 -5.15 -6.98
C ILE A 180 -1.08 -3.97 -6.09
N LEU A 181 -1.66 -2.82 -6.39
CA LEU A 181 -1.53 -1.58 -5.63
C LEU A 181 -2.90 -1.15 -5.14
N SER A 182 -3.02 -0.94 -3.83
CA SER A 182 -4.24 -0.44 -3.19
C SER A 182 -3.94 0.82 -2.38
N VAL A 183 -4.88 1.74 -2.41
CA VAL A 183 -4.85 2.98 -1.61
C VAL A 183 -6.17 3.08 -0.86
N CYS A 184 -6.09 3.35 0.45
CA CYS A 184 -7.22 3.73 1.28
C CYS A 184 -7.04 5.16 1.77
N VAL A 185 -8.14 5.92 1.77
CA VAL A 185 -8.19 7.30 2.29
C VAL A 185 -9.38 7.45 3.23
N GLU A 186 -9.26 8.31 4.23
CA GLU A 186 -10.40 8.74 5.01
C GLU A 186 -11.28 9.66 4.16
N LYS A 187 -12.58 9.34 4.03
CA LYS A 187 -13.54 10.19 3.31
C LYS A 187 -13.80 11.44 4.13
N SER A 188 -13.61 12.61 3.54
CA SER A 188 -14.05 13.85 4.16
C SER A 188 -15.58 13.99 4.02
N GLN A 189 -16.24 14.64 4.98
CA GLN A 189 -17.69 14.90 4.91
C GLN A 189 -18.10 15.80 3.72
N ALA A 190 -17.14 16.45 3.05
CA ALA A 190 -17.38 17.39 1.97
C ALA A 190 -17.21 16.78 0.57
N ASP A 191 -16.59 15.61 0.44
CA ASP A 191 -16.25 15.03 -0.87
C ASP A 191 -16.53 13.53 -0.89
N GLU A 192 -17.58 13.13 -1.62
CA GLU A 192 -17.91 11.72 -1.83
C GLU A 192 -16.95 11.00 -2.79
N ARG A 193 -16.02 11.73 -3.43
CA ARG A 193 -15.11 11.19 -4.42
C ARG A 193 -13.69 11.08 -3.86
N ILE A 194 -13.09 9.91 -4.07
CA ILE A 194 -11.67 9.71 -3.81
C ILE A 194 -10.87 10.47 -4.88
N THR A 195 -10.28 11.59 -4.51
CA THR A 195 -9.34 12.28 -5.40
C THR A 195 -7.96 11.63 -5.27
N THR A 196 -7.66 10.68 -6.14
CA THR A 196 -6.34 10.01 -6.19
C THR A 196 -5.31 10.84 -6.96
N GLU A 197 -5.40 12.15 -6.94
CA GLU A 197 -4.61 13.04 -7.79
C GLU A 197 -3.10 13.04 -7.49
N LYS A 198 -2.66 12.46 -6.37
CA LYS A 198 -1.30 12.62 -5.86
C LYS A 198 -0.60 11.30 -5.53
N ILE A 199 -0.59 10.36 -6.47
CA ILE A 199 0.19 9.13 -6.31
C ILE A 199 1.52 9.22 -7.04
N VAL A 200 2.62 9.09 -6.30
CA VAL A 200 3.97 9.02 -6.85
C VAL A 200 4.45 7.57 -6.80
N ILE A 201 4.75 7.01 -7.96
CA ILE A 201 5.19 5.61 -8.10
C ILE A 201 6.60 5.58 -8.68
N LYS A 202 7.50 4.83 -8.05
CA LYS A 202 8.84 4.55 -8.57
C LYS A 202 9.03 3.05 -8.74
N GLU A 203 9.26 2.64 -9.98
CA GLU A 203 9.66 1.27 -10.28
C GLU A 203 11.18 1.13 -10.22
N PHE A 204 11.64 0.10 -9.53
CA PHE A 204 13.03 -0.34 -9.55
C PHE A 204 13.18 -1.50 -10.53
N VAL A 205 13.53 -1.19 -11.75
CA VAL A 205 14.03 -2.22 -12.67
C VAL A 205 15.54 -2.26 -12.49
N THR A 206 16.04 -3.41 -11.99
CA THR A 206 17.46 -3.81 -11.89
C THR A 206 18.47 -2.81 -12.43
N LYS A 207 19.41 -2.42 -11.59
CA LYS A 207 20.61 -1.57 -11.72
C LYS A 207 20.65 -0.38 -12.71
N ASP A 208 19.85 -0.32 -13.77
CA ASP A 208 20.05 0.64 -14.88
C ASP A 208 18.84 1.50 -15.29
N SER A 209 17.70 1.47 -14.63
CA SER A 209 16.56 2.29 -15.05
C SER A 209 15.94 3.11 -13.93
N LYS A 210 16.36 4.37 -13.85
CA LYS A 210 15.66 5.43 -13.13
C LYS A 210 14.47 5.88 -14.00
N LYS A 211 13.27 5.33 -13.79
CA LYS A 211 12.03 5.92 -14.34
C LYS A 211 11.12 6.30 -13.18
N LEU A 212 10.99 7.59 -12.96
CA LEU A 212 9.92 8.17 -12.17
C LEU A 212 8.66 8.17 -13.03
N TYR A 213 7.58 7.59 -12.54
CA TYR A 213 6.27 7.76 -13.12
C TYR A 213 5.46 8.66 -12.19
N GLN A 214 5.26 9.91 -12.58
CA GLN A 214 4.16 10.71 -12.09
C GLN A 214 2.93 10.36 -12.91
N ARG A 215 1.84 9.99 -12.25
CA ARG A 215 0.52 9.94 -12.88
C ARG A 215 -0.40 10.85 -12.06
N LYS A 216 -0.84 11.95 -12.67
CA LYS A 216 -2.13 12.55 -12.29
C LYS A 216 -3.19 11.55 -12.75
N LEU A 217 -3.98 11.08 -11.86
CA LEU A 217 -5.17 10.26 -12.13
C LEU A 217 -6.34 11.17 -12.39
#